data_73a852543d3900a89e92c6ef879ca1ad
#
_entry.id   73a852543d3900a89e92c6ef879ca1ad
#
_cell.length_a   1.000
_cell.length_b   1.000
_cell.length_c   1.000
_cell.angle_alpha   90.00
_cell.angle_beta   90.00
_cell.angle_gamma   90.00
#
_symmetry.space_group_name_H-M   'P 1'
#
loop_
_entity.id
_entity.type
_entity.pdbx_description
1 polymer ?
#
loop_
_entity_poly.entity_id
_entity_poly.type
_entity_poly.pdbx_seq_one_letter_code
_entity_poly.pdbx_strand_id
1 'polypeptide(L)'
;MKKSFFVILLLIFVRLFSQVTPTQNPGLAKDPFFNNQNPQTEPSKKVKHIHSDTAGVSPDKYDGNMVFSGNVQFEHQGSVLTADEVVFYQKENFLKAIGNVVLTTADGNRITAAEMEYDGNTQRGIARKNVVLTDPKQTIKTETLYYDKIPNTAYFNTGGTIYSNDGSVMYTKTATYNLNSKMIDFVGRSNIETDKYTIVSDNIKQNQNTGVSDFFGPTTIRDKKNPINYVYTEQGSYNSKTGESFLNKNSRIHNNGKILTGDKLYFNRNTGFGKGTGNVMLEDPREKRFIKGGYGEIYEKKDSAMITDKPYFVKIFAKDSLYMSADKFLTFQRQDSANSLKKKSFLRAFRKVRIFKSNMQGRSDSLSFNETDGEMHMIRKPILWMGAKQVTGDEIRVYSNPEKEITDSIRVMGNAFAISKADSLNMKDEFNQIKSKNMIVYLKDNAIDVSKAVGNAQAITYADDTNEKTKEVTRIGVALSTCGEIVAHFIERKLEQVDCNIGANTDTYPMSKISKQERFFKDFNWNTKDRLQKWSDIFLDTPNYPEIVYESDNSLFERAETERKKIEEKNKPKTPVRVKK
;
A
#
# COMPACT_ATOMS: atom_id res chain seq x y z
N MET A 1 -9.79 0.67 53.53
CA MET A 1 -9.46 -0.44 54.47
C MET A 1 -8.94 -1.62 53.66
N LYS A 2 -7.84 -2.18 54.17
CA LYS A 2 -7.13 -3.43 53.84
C LYS A 2 -6.30 -3.45 52.53
N LYS A 3 -5.01 -3.13 52.78
CA LYS A 3 -3.83 -3.52 52.00
C LYS A 3 -3.63 -5.03 52.12
N SER A 4 -3.22 -5.69 51.07
CA SER A 4 -2.61 -7.03 51.15
C SER A 4 -1.26 -6.98 50.42
N PHE A 5 -0.21 -7.10 51.20
CA PHE A 5 1.20 -7.26 50.83
C PHE A 5 1.43 -8.71 50.43
N PHE A 6 2.03 -8.95 49.25
CA PHE A 6 2.59 -10.26 48.92
C PHE A 6 4.10 -10.17 48.93
N VAL A 7 4.69 -10.78 49.96
CA VAL A 7 6.15 -10.95 50.13
C VAL A 7 6.55 -12.19 49.35
N ILE A 8 7.43 -12.04 48.36
CA ILE A 8 8.08 -13.17 47.69
C ILE A 8 9.40 -13.44 48.37
N LEU A 9 9.46 -14.59 49.02
CA LEU A 9 10.62 -15.14 49.72
C LEU A 9 11.61 -15.71 48.67
N LEU A 10 12.80 -15.08 48.54
CA LEU A 10 13.89 -15.52 47.68
C LEU A 10 14.71 -16.57 48.45
N LEU A 11 14.53 -17.86 48.13
CA LEU A 11 15.36 -18.96 48.65
C LEU A 11 16.63 -19.10 47.81
N ILE A 12 17.74 -18.62 48.36
CA ILE A 12 19.09 -18.84 47.81
C ILE A 12 19.54 -20.26 48.22
N PHE A 13 19.56 -21.18 47.25
CA PHE A 13 20.24 -22.44 47.41
C PHE A 13 21.72 -22.29 47.02
N VAL A 14 22.58 -22.13 48.03
CA VAL A 14 24.02 -22.29 47.88
C VAL A 14 24.30 -23.78 47.86
N ARG A 15 24.60 -24.34 46.70
CA ARG A 15 25.22 -25.66 46.61
C ARG A 15 26.74 -25.49 46.67
N LEU A 16 27.36 -25.94 47.76
CA LEU A 16 28.78 -26.21 47.85
C LEU A 16 29.09 -27.43 46.95
N PHE A 17 29.68 -27.16 45.81
CA PHE A 17 30.38 -28.22 45.05
C PHE A 17 31.80 -28.33 45.63
N SER A 18 32.09 -29.46 46.25
CA SER A 18 33.48 -29.86 46.53
C SER A 18 34.20 -30.03 45.18
N GLN A 19 35.21 -29.22 44.97
CA GLN A 19 36.12 -29.38 43.85
C GLN A 19 36.96 -30.65 44.12
N VAL A 20 36.63 -31.74 43.38
CA VAL A 20 37.63 -32.77 43.10
C VAL A 20 38.42 -32.25 41.91
N THR A 21 39.59 -31.74 42.13
CA THR A 21 40.56 -31.42 41.11
C THR A 21 41.02 -32.74 40.46
N PRO A 22 40.75 -33.02 39.20
CA PRO A 22 41.45 -34.05 38.47
C PRO A 22 42.89 -33.54 38.28
N THR A 23 43.86 -34.31 38.65
CA THR A 23 45.27 -34.14 38.27
C THR A 23 45.32 -34.05 36.75
N GLN A 24 45.48 -32.87 36.19
CA GLN A 24 45.75 -32.65 34.79
C GLN A 24 47.15 -33.19 34.50
N ASN A 25 47.24 -34.32 33.77
CA ASN A 25 48.38 -34.58 32.94
C ASN A 25 48.53 -33.38 31.98
N PRO A 26 49.74 -32.86 31.73
CA PRO A 26 49.99 -31.85 30.71
C PRO A 26 49.83 -32.49 29.34
N GLY A 27 48.60 -32.79 28.96
CA GLY A 27 48.22 -33.39 27.70
C GLY A 27 47.40 -32.39 26.88
N LEU A 28 47.38 -32.60 25.61
CA LEU A 28 46.73 -31.91 24.51
C LEU A 28 45.55 -31.00 24.91
N ALA A 29 45.75 -29.68 24.95
CA ALA A 29 44.70 -28.72 25.14
C ALA A 29 43.80 -28.68 23.89
N LYS A 30 42.63 -29.31 23.98
CA LYS A 30 41.63 -29.32 22.89
C LYS A 30 40.73 -28.09 22.99
N ASP A 31 40.32 -27.55 21.84
CA ASP A 31 39.29 -26.49 21.75
C ASP A 31 37.98 -26.99 22.40
N PRO A 32 37.25 -26.16 23.15
CA PRO A 32 35.95 -26.50 23.76
C PRO A 32 34.95 -27.15 22.81
N PHE A 33 35.05 -26.88 21.51
CA PHE A 33 34.21 -27.50 20.47
C PHE A 33 34.28 -29.03 20.49
N PHE A 34 35.40 -29.61 20.89
CA PHE A 34 35.57 -31.06 21.01
C PHE A 34 34.99 -31.67 22.31
N ASN A 35 34.66 -30.86 23.29
CA ASN A 35 34.22 -31.34 24.63
C ASN A 35 32.72 -31.67 24.72
N ASN A 36 31.88 -31.30 23.76
CA ASN A 36 30.45 -31.65 23.76
C ASN A 36 30.27 -33.13 23.45
N GLN A 37 30.15 -33.97 24.46
CA GLN A 37 29.82 -35.38 24.33
C GLN A 37 28.33 -35.54 23.98
N ASN A 38 28.02 -36.06 22.81
CA ASN A 38 26.72 -36.62 22.50
C ASN A 38 26.73 -38.10 22.94
N PRO A 39 25.89 -38.56 23.90
CA PRO A 39 26.04 -39.86 24.57
C PRO A 39 25.60 -41.08 23.78
N GLN A 40 25.42 -41.00 22.48
CA GLN A 40 25.06 -42.15 21.65
C GLN A 40 26.02 -42.30 20.48
N THR A 41 27.13 -43.01 20.68
CA THR A 41 27.89 -43.51 19.55
C THR A 41 28.36 -44.94 19.80
N GLU A 42 28.05 -45.82 18.84
CA GLU A 42 28.79 -47.06 18.66
C GLU A 42 30.31 -46.78 18.70
N PRO A 43 31.17 -47.78 19.12
CA PRO A 43 32.61 -47.54 19.20
C PRO A 43 33.11 -46.99 17.86
N SER A 44 33.57 -45.75 17.87
CA SER A 44 34.07 -45.08 16.68
C SER A 44 35.24 -45.88 16.10
N LYS A 45 35.16 -46.17 14.79
CA LYS A 45 36.30 -46.76 14.10
C LYS A 45 37.49 -45.79 14.25
N LYS A 46 38.68 -46.33 14.56
CA LYS A 46 39.88 -45.51 14.71
C LYS A 46 40.26 -44.85 13.38
N VAL A 47 40.81 -43.65 13.46
CA VAL A 47 41.46 -42.99 12.32
C VAL A 47 42.64 -43.85 11.88
N LYS A 48 42.79 -44.06 10.57
CA LYS A 48 43.83 -44.92 9.97
C LYS A 48 44.82 -44.07 9.19
N HIS A 49 46.09 -44.28 9.43
CA HIS A 49 47.17 -43.83 8.55
C HIS A 49 47.19 -44.70 7.28
N ILE A 50 47.23 -44.03 6.12
CA ILE A 50 47.25 -44.70 4.80
C ILE A 50 48.61 -44.57 4.14
N HIS A 51 49.16 -43.33 4.12
CA HIS A 51 50.42 -43.03 3.45
C HIS A 51 51.17 -41.87 4.10
N SER A 52 52.48 -41.86 4.03
CA SER A 52 53.40 -40.73 4.25
C SER A 52 54.77 -41.07 3.74
N ASP A 53 55.60 -40.09 3.37
CA ASP A 53 56.98 -40.32 2.94
C ASP A 53 57.84 -40.66 4.13
N THR A 54 57.62 -40.05 5.28
CA THR A 54 58.36 -40.34 6.53
C THR A 54 57.42 -40.41 7.73
N ALA A 55 57.84 -41.19 8.74
CA ALA A 55 57.14 -41.25 10.04
C ALA A 55 58.21 -41.35 11.16
N GLY A 56 58.00 -40.63 12.26
CA GLY A 56 58.92 -40.61 13.38
C GLY A 56 58.27 -40.12 14.66
N VAL A 57 59.00 -40.23 15.77
CA VAL A 57 58.63 -39.68 17.07
C VAL A 57 59.66 -38.61 17.43
N SER A 58 59.22 -37.44 17.83
CA SER A 58 60.08 -36.36 18.31
C SER A 58 59.78 -36.11 19.80
N PRO A 59 60.61 -36.60 20.72
CA PRO A 59 60.41 -36.45 22.16
C PRO A 59 60.35 -35.01 22.61
N ASP A 60 61.11 -34.13 21.96
CA ASP A 60 61.20 -32.71 22.31
C ASP A 60 60.12 -31.83 21.58
N LYS A 61 59.39 -32.48 20.71
CA LYS A 61 58.37 -31.81 19.91
C LYS A 61 57.10 -32.67 19.92
N TYR A 62 55.93 -32.01 20.12
CA TYR A 62 54.65 -32.68 20.12
C TYR A 62 54.42 -33.75 21.20
N ASP A 63 55.04 -33.60 22.38
CA ASP A 63 54.88 -34.49 23.54
C ASP A 63 55.20 -35.99 23.22
N GLY A 64 56.11 -36.25 22.29
CA GLY A 64 56.48 -37.59 21.90
C GLY A 64 55.43 -38.35 21.06
N ASN A 65 54.50 -37.66 20.42
CA ASN A 65 53.54 -38.28 19.53
C ASN A 65 54.09 -38.52 18.13
N MET A 66 53.42 -39.38 17.37
CA MET A 66 53.86 -39.75 16.00
C MET A 66 53.70 -38.55 15.08
N VAL A 67 54.74 -38.23 14.31
CA VAL A 67 54.75 -37.21 13.27
C VAL A 67 54.93 -37.88 11.92
N PHE A 68 54.02 -37.58 10.99
CA PHE A 68 54.07 -38.04 9.60
C PHE A 68 54.36 -36.85 8.71
N SER A 69 55.24 -36.95 7.75
CA SER A 69 55.62 -35.86 6.86
C SER A 69 55.79 -36.36 5.41
N GLY A 70 55.37 -35.46 4.48
CA GLY A 70 55.43 -35.69 3.04
C GLY A 70 54.26 -36.56 2.55
N ASN A 71 53.41 -35.99 1.67
CA ASN A 71 52.26 -36.65 1.04
C ASN A 71 51.38 -37.44 2.04
N VAL A 72 51.19 -36.89 3.23
CA VAL A 72 50.48 -37.57 4.32
C VAL A 72 49.02 -37.79 3.98
N GLN A 73 48.52 -39.02 4.21
CA GLN A 73 47.13 -39.39 4.01
C GLN A 73 46.60 -40.20 5.20
N PHE A 74 45.47 -39.77 5.73
CA PHE A 74 44.67 -40.46 6.74
C PHE A 74 43.24 -40.70 6.25
N GLU A 75 42.62 -41.77 6.69
CA GLU A 75 41.23 -42.15 6.38
C GLU A 75 40.42 -42.35 7.67
N HIS A 76 39.16 -41.86 7.68
CA HIS A 76 38.23 -42.17 8.73
C HIS A 76 36.78 -42.26 8.18
N GLN A 77 36.22 -43.46 8.20
CA GLN A 77 34.84 -43.74 7.77
C GLN A 77 34.52 -43.12 6.39
N GLY A 78 35.32 -43.38 5.39
CA GLY A 78 35.18 -42.93 4.02
C GLY A 78 35.59 -41.47 3.75
N SER A 79 36.01 -40.74 4.78
CA SER A 79 36.59 -39.40 4.59
C SER A 79 38.12 -39.52 4.57
N VAL A 80 38.75 -38.77 3.66
CA VAL A 80 40.19 -38.76 3.46
C VAL A 80 40.77 -37.40 3.79
N LEU A 81 41.77 -37.34 4.66
CA LEU A 81 42.51 -36.12 4.99
C LEU A 81 43.93 -36.27 4.40
N THR A 82 44.38 -35.23 3.67
CA THR A 82 45.76 -35.12 3.18
C THR A 82 46.39 -33.82 3.70
N ALA A 83 47.73 -33.85 3.95
CA ALA A 83 48.49 -32.71 4.43
C ALA A 83 49.97 -32.85 4.15
N ASP A 84 50.75 -31.78 4.35
CA ASP A 84 52.23 -31.86 4.29
C ASP A 84 52.77 -32.53 5.54
N GLU A 85 52.21 -32.22 6.71
CA GLU A 85 52.62 -32.83 8.01
C GLU A 85 51.38 -33.14 8.85
N VAL A 86 51.38 -34.26 9.57
CA VAL A 86 50.35 -34.65 10.53
C VAL A 86 50.96 -35.14 11.83
N VAL A 87 50.55 -34.55 12.94
CA VAL A 87 50.82 -35.07 14.29
C VAL A 87 49.64 -35.93 14.71
N PHE A 88 49.89 -37.23 14.96
CA PHE A 88 48.84 -38.17 15.36
C PHE A 88 48.96 -38.55 16.83
N TYR A 89 47.97 -38.11 17.61
CA TYR A 89 47.78 -38.49 19.01
C TYR A 89 46.96 -39.78 19.05
N GLN A 90 47.69 -40.92 18.92
CA GLN A 90 47.04 -42.22 18.70
C GLN A 90 46.12 -42.66 19.86
N LYS A 91 46.48 -42.31 21.11
CA LYS A 91 45.71 -42.67 22.30
C LYS A 91 44.38 -41.91 22.33
N GLU A 92 44.42 -40.67 21.96
CA GLU A 92 43.28 -39.74 21.92
C GLU A 92 42.46 -39.85 20.61
N ASN A 93 42.95 -40.66 19.63
CA ASN A 93 42.37 -40.74 18.28
C ASN A 93 42.20 -39.37 17.60
N PHE A 94 43.23 -38.51 17.72
CA PHE A 94 43.19 -37.10 17.36
C PHE A 94 44.33 -36.73 16.41
N LEU A 95 44.03 -35.89 15.40
CA LEU A 95 44.98 -35.40 14.41
C LEU A 95 45.17 -33.88 14.49
N LYS A 96 46.44 -33.44 14.28
CA LYS A 96 46.76 -32.06 13.88
C LYS A 96 47.48 -32.12 12.54
N ALA A 97 46.82 -31.62 11.49
CA ALA A 97 47.31 -31.52 10.13
C ALA A 97 47.80 -30.11 9.83
N ILE A 98 48.94 -29.96 9.19
CA ILE A 98 49.63 -28.71 8.91
C ILE A 98 50.11 -28.72 7.46
N GLY A 99 49.91 -27.60 6.77
CA GLY A 99 50.34 -27.38 5.38
C GLY A 99 49.45 -28.09 4.35
N ASN A 100 48.95 -27.34 3.39
CA ASN A 100 48.14 -27.83 2.27
C ASN A 100 47.06 -28.85 2.66
N VAL A 101 46.39 -28.61 3.80
CA VAL A 101 45.43 -29.58 4.34
C VAL A 101 44.21 -29.66 3.44
N VAL A 102 43.79 -30.87 3.09
CA VAL A 102 42.56 -31.15 2.35
C VAL A 102 41.82 -32.30 3.03
N LEU A 103 40.60 -32.03 3.45
CA LEU A 103 39.64 -33.05 3.88
C LEU A 103 38.60 -33.26 2.78
N THR A 104 38.54 -34.47 2.21
CA THR A 104 37.47 -34.91 1.32
C THR A 104 36.52 -35.79 2.10
N THR A 105 35.27 -35.38 2.24
CA THR A 105 34.24 -36.12 2.98
C THR A 105 33.74 -37.31 2.16
N ALA A 106 33.10 -38.31 2.80
CA ALA A 106 32.58 -39.50 2.12
C ALA A 106 31.51 -39.16 1.05
N ASP A 107 30.79 -38.05 1.21
CA ASP A 107 29.79 -37.52 0.26
C ASP A 107 30.38 -36.54 -0.79
N GLY A 108 31.71 -36.44 -0.86
CA GLY A 108 32.46 -35.72 -1.89
C GLY A 108 32.63 -34.22 -1.65
N ASN A 109 32.23 -33.67 -0.49
CA ASN A 109 32.54 -32.29 -0.16
C ASN A 109 34.03 -32.12 0.18
N ARG A 110 34.59 -30.94 -0.13
CA ARG A 110 36.03 -30.69 0.03
C ARG A 110 36.25 -29.47 0.92
N ILE A 111 37.05 -29.65 1.97
CA ILE A 111 37.51 -28.58 2.87
C ILE A 111 39.01 -28.44 2.72
N THR A 112 39.52 -27.26 2.42
CA THR A 112 40.92 -26.93 2.37
C THR A 112 41.28 -25.88 3.41
N ALA A 113 42.47 -25.97 4.00
CA ALA A 113 42.97 -25.02 5.00
C ALA A 113 44.50 -25.09 5.10
N ALA A 114 45.12 -24.13 5.80
CA ALA A 114 46.54 -24.26 6.17
C ALA A 114 46.74 -25.20 7.37
N GLU A 115 45.75 -25.29 8.26
CA GLU A 115 45.78 -26.11 9.47
C GLU A 115 44.42 -26.75 9.71
N MET A 116 44.40 -28.00 10.21
CA MET A 116 43.20 -28.70 10.62
C MET A 116 43.45 -29.59 11.83
N GLU A 117 42.57 -29.50 12.81
CA GLU A 117 42.45 -30.44 13.91
C GLU A 117 41.24 -31.34 13.68
N TYR A 118 41.37 -32.64 13.95
CA TYR A 118 40.29 -33.62 13.80
C TYR A 118 40.28 -34.62 14.92
N ASP A 119 39.13 -34.78 15.59
CA ASP A 119 38.90 -35.76 16.63
C ASP A 119 38.10 -36.94 16.07
N GLY A 120 38.73 -38.11 15.95
CA GLY A 120 38.06 -39.29 15.41
C GLY A 120 36.99 -39.88 16.33
N ASN A 121 37.02 -39.60 17.65
CA ASN A 121 36.00 -40.08 18.58
C ASN A 121 34.71 -39.30 18.46
N THR A 122 34.79 -37.98 18.38
CA THR A 122 33.62 -37.09 18.22
C THR A 122 33.27 -36.85 16.76
N GLN A 123 34.13 -37.20 15.82
CA GLN A 123 34.06 -36.95 14.38
C GLN A 123 33.91 -35.44 14.04
N ARG A 124 34.59 -34.61 14.82
CA ARG A 124 34.59 -33.14 14.67
C ARG A 124 35.95 -32.66 14.18
N GLY A 125 35.91 -31.64 13.32
CA GLY A 125 37.11 -31.01 12.79
C GLY A 125 37.03 -29.48 12.89
N ILE A 126 38.19 -28.84 13.10
CA ILE A 126 38.36 -27.40 13.04
C ILE A 126 39.41 -27.09 12.00
N ALA A 127 39.03 -26.41 10.94
CA ALA A 127 39.93 -25.89 9.92
C ALA A 127 40.23 -24.41 10.18
N ARG A 128 41.51 -24.01 10.03
CA ARG A 128 41.94 -22.63 10.27
C ARG A 128 42.84 -22.11 9.15
N LYS A 129 42.82 -20.82 8.96
CA LYS A 129 43.61 -20.04 7.98
C LYS A 129 43.25 -20.35 6.53
N ASN A 130 42.67 -19.37 5.85
CA ASN A 130 42.28 -19.46 4.44
C ASN A 130 41.39 -20.67 4.13
N VAL A 131 40.40 -20.93 4.96
CA VAL A 131 39.52 -22.09 4.82
C VAL A 131 38.59 -21.95 3.63
N VAL A 132 38.51 -23.00 2.80
CA VAL A 132 37.56 -23.10 1.69
C VAL A 132 36.82 -24.43 1.79
N LEU A 133 35.48 -24.37 1.98
CA LEU A 133 34.59 -25.51 1.84
C LEU A 133 33.90 -25.43 0.48
N THR A 134 34.01 -26.48 -0.32
CA THR A 134 33.35 -26.59 -1.63
C THR A 134 32.45 -27.80 -1.65
N ASP A 135 31.21 -27.56 -2.10
CA ASP A 135 30.22 -28.59 -2.42
C ASP A 135 29.60 -28.32 -3.81
N PRO A 136 28.73 -29.21 -4.35
CA PRO A 136 28.13 -29.01 -5.68
C PRO A 136 27.27 -27.76 -5.84
N LYS A 137 26.87 -27.07 -4.74
CA LYS A 137 25.97 -25.90 -4.78
C LYS A 137 26.71 -24.59 -4.55
N GLN A 138 27.83 -24.61 -3.79
CA GLN A 138 28.48 -23.39 -3.33
C GLN A 138 29.94 -23.60 -2.90
N THR A 139 30.61 -22.47 -2.73
CA THR A 139 31.94 -22.39 -2.11
C THR A 139 31.87 -21.40 -0.94
N ILE A 140 32.28 -21.83 0.24
CA ILE A 140 32.38 -21.03 1.47
C ILE A 140 33.83 -20.70 1.74
N LYS A 141 34.17 -19.42 1.95
CA LYS A 141 35.49 -18.95 2.36
C LYS A 141 35.40 -18.28 3.73
N THR A 142 36.26 -18.68 4.67
CA THR A 142 36.34 -18.15 6.03
C THR A 142 37.71 -18.34 6.64
N GLU A 143 37.99 -17.73 7.79
CA GLU A 143 39.27 -17.94 8.51
C GLU A 143 39.22 -19.16 9.42
N THR A 144 38.06 -19.49 9.98
CA THR A 144 37.88 -20.69 10.83
C THR A 144 36.57 -21.36 10.49
N LEU A 145 36.60 -22.67 10.25
CA LEU A 145 35.44 -23.50 9.98
C LEU A 145 35.42 -24.68 10.97
N TYR A 146 34.30 -24.81 11.65
CA TYR A 146 34.00 -25.96 12.49
C TYR A 146 33.15 -26.94 11.69
N TYR A 147 33.56 -28.18 11.61
CA TYR A 147 32.86 -29.23 10.88
C TYR A 147 32.49 -30.39 11.83
N ASP A 148 31.22 -30.75 11.86
CA ASP A 148 30.68 -31.89 12.60
C ASP A 148 30.15 -32.91 11.58
N LYS A 149 30.84 -34.05 11.46
CA LYS A 149 30.55 -35.08 10.45
C LYS A 149 29.21 -35.79 10.72
N ILE A 150 28.83 -36.00 11.98
CA ILE A 150 27.62 -36.76 12.34
C ILE A 150 26.37 -36.06 11.83
N PRO A 151 26.05 -34.78 12.20
CA PRO A 151 24.95 -34.05 11.62
C PRO A 151 25.28 -33.51 10.21
N ASN A 152 26.50 -33.70 9.72
CA ASN A 152 27.03 -33.15 8.47
C ASN A 152 26.82 -31.64 8.36
N THR A 153 27.32 -30.91 9.35
CA THR A 153 27.18 -29.45 9.46
C THR A 153 28.55 -28.76 9.48
N ALA A 154 28.60 -27.61 8.79
CA ALA A 154 29.73 -26.70 8.84
C ALA A 154 29.25 -25.35 9.46
N TYR A 155 30.08 -24.81 10.36
CA TYR A 155 29.76 -23.57 11.09
C TYR A 155 30.98 -22.64 11.10
N PHE A 156 30.76 -21.34 10.96
CA PHE A 156 31.76 -20.30 11.16
C PHE A 156 31.18 -19.08 11.90
N ASN A 157 32.02 -18.39 12.67
CA ASN A 157 31.68 -17.17 13.41
C ASN A 157 32.74 -16.06 13.29
N THR A 158 33.74 -16.28 12.45
CA THR A 158 34.83 -15.32 12.18
C THR A 158 34.59 -14.43 10.98
N GLY A 159 33.39 -14.50 10.39
CA GLY A 159 33.06 -13.91 9.11
C GLY A 159 33.34 -14.84 7.95
N GLY A 160 32.52 -14.80 6.92
CA GLY A 160 32.69 -15.61 5.74
C GLY A 160 31.94 -15.09 4.52
N THR A 161 32.39 -15.56 3.37
CA THR A 161 31.76 -15.30 2.08
C THR A 161 31.31 -16.62 1.47
N ILE A 162 30.08 -16.68 1.03
CA ILE A 162 29.49 -17.85 0.37
C ILE A 162 29.19 -17.47 -1.09
N TYR A 163 29.80 -18.19 -2.01
CA TYR A 163 29.62 -18.08 -3.45
C TYR A 163 28.69 -19.20 -3.92
N SER A 164 27.48 -18.87 -4.31
CA SER A 164 26.52 -19.84 -4.83
C SER A 164 26.66 -20.02 -6.35
N ASN A 165 26.35 -21.22 -6.86
CA ASN A 165 26.44 -21.52 -8.29
C ASN A 165 25.42 -20.76 -9.15
N ASP A 166 24.39 -20.09 -8.55
CA ASP A 166 23.48 -19.19 -9.23
C ASP A 166 24.05 -17.76 -9.41
N GLY A 167 25.30 -17.54 -9.03
CA GLY A 167 26.00 -16.26 -9.09
C GLY A 167 25.77 -15.36 -7.89
N SER A 168 24.99 -15.79 -6.90
CA SER A 168 24.80 -15.02 -5.66
C SER A 168 26.04 -15.06 -4.79
N VAL A 169 26.37 -13.93 -4.15
CA VAL A 169 27.47 -13.80 -3.18
C VAL A 169 26.88 -13.33 -1.86
N MET A 170 27.18 -14.05 -0.77
CA MET A 170 26.62 -13.79 0.55
C MET A 170 27.72 -13.49 1.54
N TYR A 171 27.60 -12.39 2.28
CA TYR A 171 28.52 -11.97 3.34
C TYR A 171 27.81 -12.04 4.68
N THR A 172 28.39 -12.74 5.63
CA THR A 172 27.84 -12.83 6.99
C THR A 172 28.96 -13.02 8.01
N LYS A 173 28.69 -12.62 9.28
CA LYS A 173 29.62 -12.87 10.37
C LYS A 173 29.53 -14.32 10.86
N THR A 174 28.34 -14.89 10.87
CA THR A 174 28.06 -16.21 11.42
C THR A 174 27.09 -16.96 10.52
N ALA A 175 27.44 -18.19 10.15
CA ALA A 175 26.51 -19.08 9.47
C ALA A 175 26.73 -20.56 9.87
N THR A 176 25.63 -21.30 9.84
CA THR A 176 25.61 -22.75 9.95
C THR A 176 25.04 -23.33 8.66
N TYR A 177 25.79 -24.20 8.02
CA TYR A 177 25.40 -24.91 6.81
C TYR A 177 25.21 -26.40 7.09
N ASN A 178 24.00 -26.91 6.85
CA ASN A 178 23.74 -28.36 6.86
C ASN A 178 23.92 -28.88 5.44
N LEU A 179 24.97 -29.70 5.25
CA LEU A 179 25.37 -30.19 3.94
C LEU A 179 24.42 -31.26 3.36
N ASN A 180 23.61 -31.92 4.20
CA ASN A 180 22.59 -32.89 3.74
C ASN A 180 21.33 -32.20 3.22
N SER A 181 20.75 -31.32 4.03
CA SER A 181 19.49 -30.61 3.68
C SER A 181 19.71 -29.43 2.76
N LYS A 182 20.96 -28.96 2.59
CA LYS A 182 21.36 -27.74 1.88
C LYS A 182 20.71 -26.47 2.48
N MET A 183 20.48 -26.50 3.80
CA MET A 183 19.98 -25.36 4.59
C MET A 183 21.15 -24.55 5.11
N ILE A 184 21.04 -23.21 4.97
CA ILE A 184 21.99 -22.27 5.57
C ILE A 184 21.21 -21.39 6.54
N ASP A 185 21.68 -21.31 7.79
CA ASP A 185 21.21 -20.38 8.80
C ASP A 185 22.24 -19.25 8.95
N PHE A 186 21.86 -18.03 8.58
CA PHE A 186 22.63 -16.81 8.79
C PHE A 186 22.17 -16.15 10.07
N VAL A 187 23.09 -15.86 10.97
CA VAL A 187 22.82 -15.21 12.25
C VAL A 187 23.52 -13.86 12.32
N GLY A 188 22.75 -12.81 12.59
CA GLY A 188 23.21 -11.43 12.54
C GLY A 188 23.15 -10.85 11.13
N ARG A 189 23.51 -9.56 11.04
CA ARG A 189 23.39 -8.80 9.80
C ARG A 189 24.18 -9.42 8.66
N SER A 190 23.45 -9.78 7.61
CA SER A 190 23.96 -10.45 6.42
C SER A 190 23.62 -9.65 5.17
N ASN A 191 24.51 -9.70 4.18
CA ASN A 191 24.33 -9.07 2.88
C ASN A 191 24.39 -10.15 1.79
N ILE A 192 23.36 -10.21 0.93
CA ILE A 192 23.28 -11.10 -0.22
C ILE A 192 23.23 -10.25 -1.49
N GLU A 193 24.21 -10.46 -2.35
CA GLU A 193 24.31 -9.83 -3.65
C GLU A 193 23.91 -10.84 -4.73
N THR A 194 22.87 -10.52 -5.51
CA THR A 194 22.49 -11.25 -6.71
C THR A 194 22.76 -10.40 -7.95
N ASP A 195 22.53 -10.93 -9.14
CA ASP A 195 22.60 -10.16 -10.40
C ASP A 195 21.65 -8.96 -10.41
N LYS A 196 20.52 -9.04 -9.69
CA LYS A 196 19.41 -8.05 -9.75
C LYS A 196 19.18 -7.29 -8.45
N TYR A 197 19.51 -7.89 -7.30
CA TYR A 197 19.17 -7.33 -5.98
C TYR A 197 20.33 -7.35 -5.01
N THR A 198 20.27 -6.40 -4.09
CA THR A 198 20.99 -6.43 -2.82
C THR A 198 19.98 -6.71 -1.71
N ILE A 199 20.21 -7.75 -0.91
CA ILE A 199 19.38 -8.13 0.23
C ILE A 199 20.19 -7.93 1.50
N VAL A 200 19.68 -7.13 2.42
CA VAL A 200 20.26 -6.93 3.75
C VAL A 200 19.24 -7.39 4.78
N SER A 201 19.63 -8.34 5.65
CA SER A 201 18.74 -8.90 6.66
C SER A 201 19.52 -9.24 7.93
N ASP A 202 18.82 -9.26 9.07
CA ASP A 202 19.46 -9.59 10.35
C ASP A 202 19.57 -11.10 10.56
N ASN A 203 18.56 -11.87 10.16
CA ASN A 203 18.61 -13.33 10.23
C ASN A 203 17.90 -13.93 9.02
N ILE A 204 18.51 -14.93 8.39
CA ILE A 204 17.98 -15.59 7.20
C ILE A 204 18.12 -17.11 7.36
N LYS A 205 17.07 -17.85 6.99
CA LYS A 205 17.19 -19.27 6.70
C LYS A 205 16.99 -19.50 5.22
N GLN A 206 17.99 -20.06 4.56
CA GLN A 206 17.94 -20.30 3.12
C GLN A 206 18.02 -21.80 2.82
N ASN A 207 17.07 -22.27 2.03
CA ASN A 207 17.12 -23.61 1.47
C ASN A 207 17.52 -23.55 -0.01
N GLN A 208 18.72 -23.98 -0.33
CA GLN A 208 19.26 -23.93 -1.70
C GLN A 208 18.60 -24.93 -2.66
N ASN A 209 18.02 -26.02 -2.14
CA ASN A 209 17.31 -26.99 -2.98
C ASN A 209 15.98 -26.42 -3.47
N THR A 210 15.23 -25.71 -2.61
CA THR A 210 13.94 -25.11 -2.95
C THR A 210 14.05 -23.69 -3.49
N GLY A 211 15.13 -22.97 -3.17
CA GLY A 211 15.34 -21.56 -3.49
C GLY A 211 14.58 -20.61 -2.54
N VAL A 212 14.06 -21.14 -1.42
CA VAL A 212 13.32 -20.33 -0.43
C VAL A 212 14.30 -19.74 0.57
N SER A 213 14.15 -18.44 0.81
CA SER A 213 14.80 -17.69 1.88
C SER A 213 13.75 -17.13 2.81
N ASP A 214 13.80 -17.51 4.10
CA ASP A 214 12.94 -16.99 5.16
C ASP A 214 13.68 -15.92 5.95
N PHE A 215 13.03 -14.78 6.19
CA PHE A 215 13.58 -13.62 6.87
C PHE A 215 13.00 -13.47 8.28
N PHE A 216 13.87 -13.23 9.26
CA PHE A 216 13.53 -13.05 10.67
C PHE A 216 14.24 -11.80 11.19
N GLY A 217 13.55 -10.65 11.14
CA GLY A 217 14.08 -9.34 11.50
C GLY A 217 14.11 -8.36 10.32
N PRO A 218 14.54 -7.13 10.57
CA PRO A 218 14.58 -6.07 9.54
C PRO A 218 15.31 -6.52 8.28
N THR A 219 14.56 -6.58 7.19
CA THR A 219 15.05 -7.02 5.88
C THR A 219 14.73 -5.99 4.82
N THR A 220 15.72 -5.64 4.01
CA THR A 220 15.53 -4.77 2.83
C THR A 220 16.03 -5.49 1.59
N ILE A 221 15.19 -5.61 0.58
CA ILE A 221 15.52 -6.15 -0.74
C ILE A 221 15.45 -4.98 -1.73
N ARG A 222 16.59 -4.58 -2.28
CA ARG A 222 16.74 -3.39 -3.13
C ARG A 222 17.09 -3.77 -4.56
N ASP A 223 16.40 -3.20 -5.54
CA ASP A 223 16.72 -3.37 -6.95
C ASP A 223 18.02 -2.63 -7.30
N LYS A 224 18.97 -3.31 -7.97
CA LYS A 224 20.26 -2.73 -8.36
C LYS A 224 20.15 -1.75 -9.54
N LYS A 225 19.19 -1.97 -10.46
CA LYS A 225 18.96 -1.08 -11.61
C LYS A 225 18.21 0.18 -11.22
N ASN A 226 17.25 0.05 -10.29
CA ASN A 226 16.49 1.18 -9.79
C ASN A 226 16.42 1.13 -8.24
N PRO A 227 17.40 1.69 -7.52
CA PRO A 227 17.50 1.62 -6.06
C PRO A 227 16.35 2.27 -5.29
N ILE A 228 15.50 3.07 -5.95
CA ILE A 228 14.26 3.61 -5.38
C ILE A 228 13.24 2.48 -5.16
N ASN A 229 13.31 1.43 -5.98
CA ASN A 229 12.49 0.23 -5.83
C ASN A 229 13.10 -0.68 -4.78
N TYR A 230 12.37 -0.92 -3.71
CA TYR A 230 12.78 -1.82 -2.66
C TYR A 230 11.58 -2.42 -1.91
N VAL A 231 11.82 -3.56 -1.28
CA VAL A 231 10.90 -4.19 -0.35
C VAL A 231 11.51 -4.11 1.04
N TYR A 232 10.69 -3.76 2.03
CA TYR A 232 11.03 -3.86 3.45
C TYR A 232 10.06 -4.81 4.14
N THR A 233 10.57 -5.64 5.04
CA THR A 233 9.77 -6.50 5.92
C THR A 233 10.55 -6.85 7.17
N GLU A 234 9.86 -7.14 8.28
CA GLU A 234 10.47 -7.70 9.50
C GLU A 234 10.27 -9.21 9.61
N GLN A 235 9.39 -9.78 8.80
CA GLN A 235 9.18 -11.22 8.69
C GLN A 235 8.59 -11.54 7.32
N GLY A 236 9.15 -12.53 6.64
CA GLY A 236 8.67 -12.92 5.33
C GLY A 236 9.49 -14.02 4.71
N SER A 237 9.13 -14.37 3.49
CA SER A 237 9.88 -15.32 2.67
C SER A 237 9.95 -14.88 1.22
N TYR A 238 10.98 -15.29 0.53
CA TYR A 238 11.19 -15.11 -0.90
C TYR A 238 11.63 -16.41 -1.54
N ASN A 239 11.00 -16.79 -2.64
CA ASN A 239 11.41 -17.93 -3.46
C ASN A 239 12.09 -17.43 -4.74
N SER A 240 13.39 -17.64 -4.87
CA SER A 240 14.19 -17.19 -6.02
C SER A 240 13.82 -17.89 -7.33
N LYS A 241 13.26 -19.12 -7.28
CA LYS A 241 12.85 -19.89 -8.45
C LYS A 241 11.49 -19.48 -9.01
N THR A 242 10.50 -19.23 -8.13
CA THR A 242 9.14 -18.84 -8.54
C THR A 242 8.94 -17.33 -8.59
N GLY A 243 9.82 -16.56 -7.95
CA GLY A 243 9.69 -15.09 -7.83
C GLY A 243 8.62 -14.65 -6.84
N GLU A 244 8.13 -15.54 -5.98
CA GLU A 244 7.08 -15.26 -5.00
C GLU A 244 7.67 -14.73 -3.70
N SER A 245 7.01 -13.73 -3.15
CA SER A 245 7.31 -13.14 -1.84
C SER A 245 6.06 -13.15 -0.96
N PHE A 246 6.22 -13.54 0.30
CA PHE A 246 5.23 -13.42 1.35
C PHE A 246 5.83 -12.55 2.47
N LEU A 247 5.16 -11.45 2.79
CA LEU A 247 5.66 -10.44 3.73
C LEU A 247 4.61 -10.25 4.82
N ASN A 248 4.96 -10.50 6.08
CA ASN A 248 3.97 -10.72 7.14
C ASN A 248 4.01 -9.70 8.28
N LYS A 249 5.04 -8.84 8.35
CA LYS A 249 5.17 -7.90 9.47
C LYS A 249 5.84 -6.59 9.03
N ASN A 250 5.19 -5.46 9.33
CA ASN A 250 5.67 -4.10 9.02
C ASN A 250 6.16 -3.95 7.57
N SER A 251 5.40 -4.56 6.63
CA SER A 251 5.87 -4.72 5.27
C SER A 251 5.47 -3.57 4.38
N ARG A 252 6.39 -3.18 3.49
CA ARG A 252 6.14 -2.16 2.48
C ARG A 252 6.90 -2.47 1.19
N ILE A 253 6.25 -2.19 0.07
CA ILE A 253 6.82 -2.33 -1.26
C ILE A 253 6.87 -0.95 -1.89
N HIS A 254 8.07 -0.46 -2.18
CA HIS A 254 8.30 0.75 -2.96
C HIS A 254 8.54 0.37 -4.40
N ASN A 255 7.69 0.83 -5.30
CA ASN A 255 7.82 0.56 -6.73
C ASN A 255 7.40 1.77 -7.57
N ASN A 256 8.31 2.26 -8.42
CA ASN A 256 8.08 3.40 -9.32
C ASN A 256 7.50 4.64 -8.62
N GLY A 257 7.95 4.91 -7.39
CA GLY A 257 7.52 6.03 -6.56
C GLY A 257 6.18 5.82 -5.84
N LYS A 258 5.53 4.68 -6.00
CA LYS A 258 4.34 4.28 -5.23
C LYS A 258 4.73 3.36 -4.08
N ILE A 259 3.96 3.38 -3.01
CA ILE A 259 4.19 2.60 -1.79
C ILE A 259 2.96 1.76 -1.51
N LEU A 260 3.14 0.44 -1.42
CA LEU A 260 2.10 -0.48 -0.96
C LEU A 260 2.46 -0.96 0.45
N THR A 261 1.53 -0.83 1.39
CA THR A 261 1.62 -1.39 2.74
C THR A 261 0.41 -2.25 3.05
N GLY A 262 0.53 -3.13 4.04
CA GLY A 262 -0.55 -4.00 4.52
C GLY A 262 -0.04 -4.93 5.63
N ASP A 263 -0.96 -5.57 6.36
CA ASP A 263 -0.60 -6.51 7.42
C ASP A 263 0.07 -7.75 6.84
N LYS A 264 -0.43 -8.23 5.69
CA LYS A 264 0.17 -9.32 4.90
C LYS A 264 0.21 -8.92 3.44
N LEU A 265 1.39 -9.02 2.84
CA LEU A 265 1.58 -8.76 1.43
C LEU A 265 2.08 -10.02 0.72
N TYR A 266 1.57 -10.25 -0.46
CA TYR A 266 2.08 -11.22 -1.44
C TYR A 266 2.47 -10.47 -2.70
N PHE A 267 3.59 -10.83 -3.28
CA PHE A 267 4.03 -10.31 -4.56
C PHE A 267 4.73 -11.39 -5.38
N ASN A 268 4.33 -11.53 -6.63
CA ASN A 268 5.01 -12.39 -7.59
C ASN A 268 5.68 -11.53 -8.66
N ARG A 269 6.98 -11.50 -8.60
CA ARG A 269 7.84 -10.69 -9.45
C ARG A 269 7.75 -11.05 -10.94
N ASN A 270 7.58 -12.34 -11.27
CA ASN A 270 7.56 -12.80 -12.65
C ASN A 270 6.29 -12.35 -13.37
N THR A 271 5.17 -12.31 -12.67
CA THR A 271 3.87 -11.87 -13.18
C THR A 271 3.64 -10.38 -12.99
N GLY A 272 4.28 -9.74 -12.00
CA GLY A 272 4.00 -8.38 -11.55
C GLY A 272 2.65 -8.27 -10.82
N PHE A 273 2.10 -9.40 -10.33
CA PHE A 273 0.90 -9.43 -9.52
C PHE A 273 1.25 -9.37 -8.04
N GLY A 274 0.54 -8.50 -7.31
CA GLY A 274 0.62 -8.42 -5.87
C GLY A 274 -0.76 -8.30 -5.25
N LYS A 275 -0.87 -8.73 -3.98
CA LYS A 275 -2.08 -8.54 -3.17
C LYS A 275 -1.70 -8.22 -1.73
N GLY A 276 -2.58 -7.45 -1.07
CA GLY A 276 -2.47 -7.12 0.34
C GLY A 276 -3.77 -7.43 1.07
N THR A 277 -3.64 -7.81 2.34
CA THR A 277 -4.77 -8.02 3.24
C THR A 277 -4.48 -7.37 4.59
N GLY A 278 -5.52 -6.78 5.19
CA GLY A 278 -5.45 -6.05 6.45
C GLY A 278 -4.71 -4.70 6.30
N ASN A 279 -5.37 -3.61 6.64
CA ASN A 279 -4.81 -2.25 6.62
C ASN A 279 -4.03 -1.90 5.33
N VAL A 280 -4.54 -2.36 4.19
CA VAL A 280 -3.87 -2.11 2.89
C VAL A 280 -3.91 -0.63 2.57
N MET A 281 -2.77 -0.05 2.22
CA MET A 281 -2.66 1.32 1.72
C MET A 281 -1.78 1.35 0.48
N LEU A 282 -2.30 1.95 -0.58
CA LEU A 282 -1.56 2.31 -1.78
C LEU A 282 -1.37 3.82 -1.79
N GLU A 283 -0.15 4.27 -1.64
CA GLU A 283 0.23 5.68 -1.59
C GLU A 283 1.01 6.08 -2.85
N ASP A 284 0.73 7.28 -3.36
CA ASP A 284 1.51 7.96 -4.37
C ASP A 284 1.96 9.33 -3.79
N PRO A 285 3.16 9.41 -3.19
CA PRO A 285 3.64 10.64 -2.53
C PRO A 285 3.81 11.81 -3.50
N ARG A 286 4.13 11.55 -4.77
CA ARG A 286 4.31 12.60 -5.78
C ARG A 286 2.99 13.30 -6.10
N GLU A 287 1.92 12.49 -6.17
CA GLU A 287 0.55 12.97 -6.40
C GLU A 287 -0.15 13.39 -5.09
N LYS A 288 0.52 13.28 -3.94
CA LYS A 288 -0.01 13.59 -2.60
C LYS A 288 -1.35 12.89 -2.35
N ARG A 289 -1.44 11.60 -2.65
CA ARG A 289 -2.67 10.83 -2.51
C ARG A 289 -2.43 9.42 -2.00
N PHE A 290 -3.45 8.85 -1.41
CA PHE A 290 -3.48 7.44 -1.05
C PHE A 290 -4.88 6.85 -1.15
N ILE A 291 -4.94 5.52 -1.29
CA ILE A 291 -6.16 4.71 -1.18
C ILE A 291 -5.92 3.70 -0.08
N LYS A 292 -6.82 3.61 0.88
CA LYS A 292 -6.74 2.65 1.99
C LYS A 292 -7.96 1.75 2.00
N GLY A 293 -7.81 0.48 2.43
CA GLY A 293 -8.90 -0.49 2.55
C GLY A 293 -8.43 -1.78 3.23
N GLY A 294 -9.32 -2.75 3.39
CA GLY A 294 -8.98 -4.03 4.01
C GLY A 294 -8.31 -5.03 3.05
N TYR A 295 -8.55 -4.88 1.74
CA TYR A 295 -7.98 -5.73 0.70
C TYR A 295 -7.55 -4.92 -0.52
N GLY A 296 -6.43 -5.31 -1.15
CA GLY A 296 -5.96 -4.68 -2.38
C GLY A 296 -5.20 -5.63 -3.30
N GLU A 297 -5.23 -5.33 -4.59
CA GLU A 297 -4.47 -6.01 -5.64
C GLU A 297 -3.72 -4.98 -6.49
N ILE A 298 -2.52 -5.31 -6.91
CA ILE A 298 -1.72 -4.53 -7.86
C ILE A 298 -1.36 -5.40 -9.06
N TYR A 299 -1.38 -4.77 -10.23
CA TYR A 299 -1.03 -5.38 -11.51
C TYR A 299 0.01 -4.48 -12.19
N GLU A 300 1.28 -4.70 -11.84
CA GLU A 300 2.40 -3.84 -12.27
C GLU A 300 2.46 -3.69 -13.79
N LYS A 301 2.37 -4.80 -14.53
CA LYS A 301 2.42 -4.79 -16.01
C LYS A 301 1.27 -4.03 -16.68
N LYS A 302 0.18 -3.76 -15.95
CA LYS A 302 -1.00 -3.02 -16.41
C LYS A 302 -1.07 -1.61 -15.81
N ASP A 303 -0.08 -1.21 -15.02
CA ASP A 303 -0.10 0.05 -14.24
C ASP A 303 -1.44 0.25 -13.51
N SER A 304 -2.01 -0.80 -12.92
CA SER A 304 -3.32 -0.76 -12.30
C SER A 304 -3.35 -1.37 -10.91
N ALA A 305 -4.26 -0.87 -10.07
CA ALA A 305 -4.50 -1.42 -8.74
C ALA A 305 -5.98 -1.33 -8.37
N MET A 306 -6.44 -2.27 -7.57
CA MET A 306 -7.80 -2.35 -7.05
C MET A 306 -7.75 -2.41 -5.52
N ILE A 307 -8.60 -1.62 -4.85
CA ILE A 307 -8.75 -1.63 -3.39
C ILE A 307 -10.22 -1.82 -3.04
N THR A 308 -10.49 -2.71 -2.09
CA THR A 308 -11.83 -3.07 -1.60
C THR A 308 -11.83 -3.21 -0.08
N ASP A 309 -12.96 -3.63 0.49
CA ASP A 309 -13.21 -3.77 1.92
C ASP A 309 -13.11 -2.42 2.63
N LYS A 310 -14.24 -1.68 2.58
CA LYS A 310 -14.41 -0.32 3.12
C LYS A 310 -13.32 0.66 2.67
N PRO A 311 -13.03 0.72 1.37
CA PRO A 311 -11.94 1.53 0.89
C PRO A 311 -12.29 3.02 0.92
N TYR A 312 -11.25 3.85 1.11
CA TYR A 312 -11.36 5.28 0.94
C TYR A 312 -10.12 5.86 0.26
N PHE A 313 -10.36 6.92 -0.48
CA PHE A 313 -9.34 7.69 -1.21
C PHE A 313 -9.17 9.05 -0.56
N VAL A 314 -7.94 9.53 -0.48
CA VAL A 314 -7.60 10.88 -0.03
C VAL A 314 -6.63 11.51 -1.02
N LYS A 315 -6.93 12.74 -1.48
CA LYS A 315 -5.99 13.60 -2.21
C LYS A 315 -5.78 14.88 -1.40
N ILE A 316 -4.53 15.17 -1.11
CA ILE A 316 -4.13 16.31 -0.27
C ILE A 316 -3.80 17.48 -1.20
N PHE A 317 -4.44 18.62 -0.96
CA PHE A 317 -4.18 19.91 -1.60
C PHE A 317 -3.50 20.87 -0.63
N ALA A 318 -3.04 22.01 -1.12
CA ALA A 318 -2.32 22.98 -0.30
C ALA A 318 -3.12 23.53 0.89
N LYS A 319 -4.46 23.70 0.72
CA LYS A 319 -5.35 24.30 1.73
C LYS A 319 -6.47 23.39 2.19
N ASP A 320 -6.66 22.21 1.57
CA ASP A 320 -7.80 21.33 1.83
C ASP A 320 -7.44 19.89 1.45
N SER A 321 -8.38 18.95 1.61
CA SER A 321 -8.24 17.58 1.11
C SER A 321 -9.56 17.08 0.53
N LEU A 322 -9.46 16.27 -0.51
CA LEU A 322 -10.59 15.55 -1.07
C LEU A 322 -10.61 14.14 -0.47
N TYR A 323 -11.71 13.82 0.18
CA TYR A 323 -11.98 12.49 0.73
C TYR A 323 -13.08 11.82 -0.10
N MET A 324 -12.91 10.54 -0.37
CA MET A 324 -13.90 9.77 -1.12
C MET A 324 -14.02 8.35 -0.56
N SER A 325 -15.22 7.82 -0.44
CA SER A 325 -15.48 6.41 -0.16
C SER A 325 -16.32 5.77 -1.27
N ALA A 326 -16.20 4.45 -1.40
CA ALA A 326 -16.97 3.63 -2.34
C ALA A 326 -16.90 2.14 -1.90
N ASP A 327 -17.61 1.25 -2.56
CA ASP A 327 -17.42 -0.19 -2.31
C ASP A 327 -16.10 -0.71 -2.91
N LYS A 328 -15.62 -0.06 -3.99
CA LYS A 328 -14.39 -0.43 -4.68
C LYS A 328 -13.75 0.75 -5.39
N PHE A 329 -12.42 0.86 -5.30
CA PHE A 329 -11.62 1.73 -6.15
C PHE A 329 -10.77 0.92 -7.14
N LEU A 330 -10.65 1.44 -8.36
CA LEU A 330 -9.73 0.98 -9.38
C LEU A 330 -8.89 2.18 -9.84
N THR A 331 -7.59 2.11 -9.70
CA THR A 331 -6.66 3.11 -10.28
C THR A 331 -5.85 2.49 -11.41
N PHE A 332 -5.63 3.25 -12.47
CA PHE A 332 -4.84 2.80 -13.62
C PHE A 332 -4.27 3.98 -14.39
N GLN A 333 -3.24 3.70 -15.17
CA GLN A 333 -2.67 4.66 -16.10
C GLN A 333 -2.94 4.22 -17.55
N ARG A 334 -3.14 5.20 -18.41
CA ARG A 334 -3.25 5.00 -19.87
C ARG A 334 -2.34 5.97 -20.59
N GLN A 335 -1.80 5.52 -21.72
CA GLN A 335 -1.07 6.38 -22.64
C GLN A 335 -1.99 7.51 -23.12
N ASP A 336 -1.48 8.73 -23.15
CA ASP A 336 -2.22 9.84 -23.74
C ASP A 336 -2.26 9.68 -25.25
N SER A 337 -3.46 9.75 -25.83
CA SER A 337 -3.67 9.66 -27.28
C SER A 337 -3.03 10.82 -28.05
N ALA A 338 -2.91 11.98 -27.42
CA ALA A 338 -2.31 13.17 -28.02
C ALA A 338 -0.78 13.20 -27.85
N ASN A 339 -0.23 12.53 -26.84
CA ASN A 339 1.22 12.48 -26.59
C ASN A 339 1.62 11.12 -26.01
N SER A 340 2.17 10.25 -26.86
CA SER A 340 2.56 8.88 -26.51
C SER A 340 3.66 8.79 -25.44
N LEU A 341 4.35 9.89 -25.10
CA LEU A 341 5.34 9.93 -24.00
C LEU A 341 4.71 10.23 -22.64
N LYS A 342 3.45 10.69 -22.61
CA LYS A 342 2.73 11.02 -21.38
C LYS A 342 1.71 9.95 -21.03
N LYS A 343 1.56 9.66 -19.74
CA LYS A 343 0.51 8.79 -19.20
C LYS A 343 -0.49 9.63 -18.42
N LYS A 344 -1.77 9.35 -18.62
CA LYS A 344 -2.87 9.91 -17.81
C LYS A 344 -3.25 8.96 -16.70
N SER A 345 -3.47 9.50 -15.51
CA SER A 345 -3.86 8.75 -14.32
C SER A 345 -5.36 8.83 -14.11
N PHE A 346 -5.98 7.68 -13.88
CA PHE A 346 -7.41 7.53 -13.67
C PHE A 346 -7.71 6.84 -12.35
N LEU A 347 -8.76 7.33 -11.68
CA LEU A 347 -9.41 6.68 -10.55
C LEU A 347 -10.85 6.40 -10.92
N ARG A 348 -11.34 5.18 -10.65
CA ARG A 348 -12.75 4.83 -10.74
C ARG A 348 -13.24 4.36 -9.38
N ALA A 349 -14.37 4.90 -8.96
CA ALA A 349 -15.08 4.49 -7.76
C ALA A 349 -16.41 3.84 -8.14
N PHE A 350 -16.71 2.71 -7.53
CA PHE A 350 -17.88 1.90 -7.87
C PHE A 350 -18.77 1.70 -6.67
N ARG A 351 -20.02 2.04 -6.84
CA ARG A 351 -21.13 1.92 -5.91
C ARG A 351 -20.98 2.76 -4.64
N LYS A 352 -22.05 3.38 -4.22
CA LYS A 352 -22.16 4.18 -2.99
C LYS A 352 -21.07 5.24 -2.84
N VAL A 353 -20.72 5.90 -3.95
CA VAL A 353 -19.68 6.93 -3.93
C VAL A 353 -20.11 8.10 -3.09
N ARG A 354 -19.27 8.52 -2.14
CA ARG A 354 -19.41 9.71 -1.32
C ARG A 354 -18.16 10.54 -1.42
N ILE A 355 -18.32 11.84 -1.53
CA ILE A 355 -17.23 12.79 -1.72
C ILE A 355 -17.38 13.88 -0.68
N PHE A 356 -16.26 14.20 -0.02
CA PHE A 356 -16.17 15.34 0.89
C PHE A 356 -14.94 16.19 0.56
N LYS A 357 -15.18 17.47 0.36
CA LYS A 357 -14.22 18.57 0.39
C LYS A 357 -14.88 19.71 1.14
N SER A 358 -14.15 20.60 1.82
CA SER A 358 -14.76 21.63 2.69
C SER A 358 -15.81 22.50 1.97
N ASN A 359 -15.57 22.83 0.72
CA ASN A 359 -16.45 23.67 -0.10
C ASN A 359 -17.38 22.88 -1.04
N MET A 360 -17.26 21.55 -1.11
CA MET A 360 -18.01 20.70 -2.05
C MET A 360 -18.22 19.31 -1.45
N GLN A 361 -19.45 18.83 -1.45
CA GLN A 361 -19.80 17.47 -1.07
C GLN A 361 -20.56 16.81 -2.22
N GLY A 362 -20.46 15.50 -2.35
CA GLY A 362 -21.11 14.80 -3.45
C GLY A 362 -21.48 13.36 -3.12
N ARG A 363 -22.47 12.87 -3.86
CA ARG A 363 -22.90 11.48 -3.85
C ARG A 363 -23.25 11.03 -5.26
N SER A 364 -22.89 9.79 -5.61
CA SER A 364 -23.33 9.14 -6.84
C SER A 364 -23.26 7.61 -6.70
N ASP A 365 -23.80 6.85 -7.64
CA ASP A 365 -23.56 5.42 -7.68
C ASP A 365 -22.11 5.12 -8.05
N SER A 366 -21.63 5.74 -9.10
CA SER A 366 -20.27 5.51 -9.61
C SER A 366 -19.60 6.82 -10.01
N LEU A 367 -18.26 6.80 -10.08
CA LEU A 367 -17.48 7.97 -10.43
C LEU A 367 -16.25 7.56 -11.24
N SER A 368 -15.89 8.36 -12.23
CA SER A 368 -14.60 8.31 -12.94
C SER A 368 -13.89 9.64 -12.75
N PHE A 369 -12.62 9.61 -12.34
CA PHE A 369 -11.79 10.78 -12.17
C PHE A 369 -10.53 10.64 -13.01
N ASN A 370 -10.38 11.49 -14.02
CA ASN A 370 -9.13 11.70 -14.74
C ASN A 370 -8.31 12.72 -13.93
N GLU A 371 -7.38 12.24 -13.15
CA GLU A 371 -6.61 13.06 -12.21
C GLU A 371 -5.62 13.98 -12.92
N THR A 372 -5.15 13.58 -14.11
CA THR A 372 -4.20 14.37 -14.90
C THR A 372 -4.86 15.61 -15.51
N ASP A 373 -6.06 15.46 -16.03
CA ASP A 373 -6.80 16.56 -16.67
C ASP A 373 -7.74 17.29 -15.68
N GLY A 374 -7.92 16.77 -14.46
CA GLY A 374 -8.81 17.35 -13.45
C GLY A 374 -10.29 17.15 -13.72
N GLU A 375 -10.67 16.15 -14.54
CA GLU A 375 -12.06 15.87 -14.89
C GLU A 375 -12.66 14.78 -14.01
N MET A 376 -13.68 15.12 -13.21
CA MET A 376 -14.44 14.18 -12.38
C MET A 376 -15.83 14.01 -13.00
N HIS A 377 -16.23 12.77 -13.26
CA HIS A 377 -17.51 12.40 -13.84
C HIS A 377 -18.33 11.55 -12.86
N MET A 378 -19.40 12.11 -12.30
CA MET A 378 -20.33 11.47 -11.39
C MET A 378 -21.51 10.89 -12.20
N ILE A 379 -21.82 9.61 -12.02
CA ILE A 379 -22.73 8.84 -12.86
C ILE A 379 -23.80 8.19 -12.00
N ARG A 380 -25.05 8.16 -12.51
CA ARG A 380 -26.24 7.58 -11.90
C ARG A 380 -26.64 8.26 -10.60
N LYS A 381 -27.68 9.09 -10.69
CA LYS A 381 -28.30 9.85 -9.60
C LYS A 381 -27.28 10.67 -8.79
N PRO A 382 -26.43 11.47 -9.45
CA PRO A 382 -25.49 12.32 -8.75
C PRO A 382 -26.21 13.44 -8.02
N ILE A 383 -25.70 13.76 -6.83
CA ILE A 383 -26.04 14.98 -6.08
C ILE A 383 -24.72 15.68 -5.75
N LEU A 384 -24.67 16.98 -6.01
CA LEU A 384 -23.53 17.82 -5.68
C LEU A 384 -24.00 19.00 -4.85
N TRP A 385 -23.37 19.23 -3.70
CA TRP A 385 -23.63 20.37 -2.82
C TRP A 385 -22.44 21.33 -2.81
N MET A 386 -22.71 22.62 -2.94
CA MET A 386 -21.72 23.70 -2.85
C MET A 386 -22.27 24.86 -2.03
N GLY A 387 -21.75 25.08 -0.83
CA GLY A 387 -22.34 26.06 0.09
C GLY A 387 -23.81 25.76 0.35
N ALA A 388 -24.70 26.75 0.22
CA ALA A 388 -26.14 26.59 0.38
C ALA A 388 -26.85 26.21 -0.94
N LYS A 389 -26.17 25.49 -1.85
CA LYS A 389 -26.70 25.12 -3.15
C LYS A 389 -26.59 23.62 -3.36
N GLN A 390 -27.57 23.03 -4.05
CA GLN A 390 -27.62 21.61 -4.44
C GLN A 390 -27.88 21.53 -5.94
N VAL A 391 -27.19 20.58 -6.60
CA VAL A 391 -27.40 20.32 -8.02
C VAL A 391 -27.56 18.82 -8.23
N THR A 392 -28.53 18.42 -9.04
CA THR A 392 -28.83 17.05 -9.46
C THR A 392 -29.01 16.95 -10.96
N GLY A 393 -28.86 15.77 -11.53
CA GLY A 393 -29.07 15.45 -12.95
C GLY A 393 -28.85 13.98 -13.23
N ASP A 394 -28.81 13.58 -14.50
CA ASP A 394 -28.47 12.21 -14.88
C ASP A 394 -26.95 11.98 -14.74
N GLU A 395 -26.16 12.99 -15.09
CA GLU A 395 -24.70 13.02 -14.95
C GLU A 395 -24.22 14.39 -14.49
N ILE A 396 -23.16 14.42 -13.67
CA ILE A 396 -22.46 15.66 -13.29
C ILE A 396 -20.98 15.51 -13.62
N ARG A 397 -20.43 16.48 -14.34
CA ARG A 397 -18.99 16.58 -14.61
C ARG A 397 -18.43 17.83 -13.95
N VAL A 398 -17.35 17.66 -13.20
CA VAL A 398 -16.59 18.73 -12.57
C VAL A 398 -15.26 18.85 -13.26
N TYR A 399 -14.94 20.03 -13.78
CA TYR A 399 -13.67 20.34 -14.41
C TYR A 399 -12.87 21.25 -13.48
N SER A 400 -11.68 20.83 -13.17
CA SER A 400 -10.76 21.54 -12.28
C SER A 400 -9.39 21.67 -12.93
N ASN A 401 -8.68 22.74 -12.60
CA ASN A 401 -7.28 22.88 -12.96
C ASN A 401 -6.42 22.22 -11.87
N PRO A 402 -5.73 21.09 -12.15
CA PRO A 402 -4.95 20.37 -11.15
C PRO A 402 -3.76 21.19 -10.61
N GLU A 403 -3.15 22.04 -11.43
CA GLU A 403 -1.99 22.86 -11.05
C GLU A 403 -2.38 24.01 -10.10
N LYS A 404 -3.52 24.65 -10.37
CA LYS A 404 -4.04 25.76 -9.57
C LYS A 404 -4.92 25.29 -8.40
N GLU A 405 -5.30 24.01 -8.38
CA GLU A 405 -6.20 23.40 -7.37
C GLU A 405 -7.57 24.10 -7.28
N ILE A 406 -8.05 24.69 -8.40
CA ILE A 406 -9.35 25.38 -8.48
C ILE A 406 -10.30 24.60 -9.39
N THR A 407 -11.60 24.75 -9.12
CA THR A 407 -12.67 24.25 -9.99
C THR A 407 -13.04 25.34 -11.00
N ASP A 408 -12.99 25.00 -12.29
CA ASP A 408 -13.29 25.94 -13.39
C ASP A 408 -14.76 25.89 -13.79
N SER A 409 -15.34 24.69 -13.92
CA SER A 409 -16.74 24.55 -14.30
C SER A 409 -17.39 23.25 -13.83
N ILE A 410 -18.70 23.25 -13.75
CA ILE A 410 -19.53 22.09 -13.48
C ILE A 410 -20.57 22.00 -14.61
N ARG A 411 -20.68 20.83 -15.23
CA ARG A 411 -21.68 20.54 -16.25
C ARG A 411 -22.64 19.48 -15.75
N VAL A 412 -23.92 19.79 -15.77
CA VAL A 412 -25.01 18.88 -15.40
C VAL A 412 -25.75 18.50 -16.67
N MET A 413 -25.85 17.22 -16.94
CA MET A 413 -26.40 16.71 -18.19
C MET A 413 -27.63 15.84 -17.89
N GLY A 414 -28.70 16.10 -18.63
CA GLY A 414 -29.99 15.43 -18.47
C GLY A 414 -30.68 15.78 -17.16
N ASN A 415 -31.94 16.22 -17.23
CA ASN A 415 -32.77 16.52 -16.06
C ASN A 415 -32.08 17.40 -15.01
N ALA A 416 -31.35 18.43 -15.48
CA ALA A 416 -30.57 19.30 -14.61
C ALA A 416 -31.49 20.08 -13.67
N PHE A 417 -31.24 19.99 -12.35
CA PHE A 417 -32.03 20.69 -11.33
C PHE A 417 -31.11 21.30 -10.27
N ALA A 418 -31.16 22.63 -10.15
CA ALA A 418 -30.43 23.39 -9.15
C ALA A 418 -31.39 23.98 -8.13
N ILE A 419 -31.03 23.87 -6.85
CA ILE A 419 -31.77 24.39 -5.71
C ILE A 419 -30.83 25.21 -4.85
N SER A 420 -31.25 26.40 -4.43
CA SER A 420 -30.55 27.23 -3.45
C SER A 420 -31.49 27.88 -2.48
N LYS A 421 -31.07 28.10 -1.23
CA LYS A 421 -31.89 28.91 -0.31
C LYS A 421 -32.01 30.34 -0.83
N ALA A 422 -33.20 30.93 -0.66
CA ALA A 422 -33.44 32.33 -0.91
C ALA A 422 -33.02 33.14 0.33
N ASP A 423 -31.73 33.47 0.42
CA ASP A 423 -31.08 33.87 1.68
C ASP A 423 -31.33 35.28 2.18
N SER A 424 -31.99 36.14 1.38
CA SER A 424 -32.14 37.56 1.71
C SER A 424 -32.87 37.86 3.03
N LEU A 425 -33.76 36.95 3.48
CA LEU A 425 -34.56 37.11 4.69
C LEU A 425 -34.40 35.95 5.70
N ASN A 426 -33.42 35.07 5.54
CA ASN A 426 -33.20 33.88 6.42
C ASN A 426 -34.44 32.97 6.59
N MET A 427 -35.34 32.93 5.61
CA MET A 427 -36.55 32.12 5.67
C MET A 427 -36.23 30.66 5.43
N LYS A 428 -36.65 29.78 6.35
CA LYS A 428 -36.25 28.34 6.35
C LYS A 428 -36.78 27.56 5.14
N ASP A 429 -37.95 27.93 4.63
CA ASP A 429 -38.70 27.17 3.63
C ASP A 429 -38.76 27.85 2.26
N GLU A 430 -37.85 28.77 1.97
CA GLU A 430 -37.80 29.48 0.71
C GLU A 430 -36.56 29.09 -0.11
N PHE A 431 -36.82 28.63 -1.34
CA PHE A 431 -35.76 28.09 -2.22
C PHE A 431 -35.92 28.62 -3.64
N ASN A 432 -34.86 29.17 -4.18
CA ASN A 432 -34.75 29.41 -5.60
C ASN A 432 -34.47 28.06 -6.29
N GLN A 433 -35.15 27.78 -7.39
CA GLN A 433 -35.14 26.52 -8.10
C GLN A 433 -35.03 26.78 -9.60
N ILE A 434 -34.12 26.05 -10.28
CA ILE A 434 -33.95 26.15 -11.72
C ILE A 434 -33.88 24.72 -12.27
N LYS A 435 -34.74 24.45 -13.28
CA LYS A 435 -34.75 23.18 -14.02
C LYS A 435 -34.45 23.43 -15.49
N SER A 436 -33.75 22.51 -16.13
CA SER A 436 -33.48 22.54 -17.57
C SER A 436 -33.03 21.17 -18.08
N LYS A 437 -32.87 21.02 -19.40
CA LYS A 437 -32.29 19.82 -19.97
C LYS A 437 -30.81 19.66 -19.53
N ASN A 438 -30.04 20.75 -19.63
CA ASN A 438 -28.62 20.77 -19.23
C ASN A 438 -28.32 22.08 -18.48
N MET A 439 -27.27 22.04 -17.62
CA MET A 439 -26.81 23.21 -16.91
C MET A 439 -25.28 23.28 -16.95
N ILE A 440 -24.73 24.49 -17.08
CA ILE A 440 -23.30 24.76 -17.00
C ILE A 440 -23.08 25.84 -15.95
N VAL A 441 -22.24 25.56 -14.95
CA VAL A 441 -21.87 26.52 -13.92
C VAL A 441 -20.39 26.84 -14.10
N TYR A 442 -20.05 28.07 -14.34
CA TYR A 442 -18.69 28.59 -14.40
C TYR A 442 -18.29 29.13 -13.03
N LEU A 443 -17.07 28.82 -12.60
CA LEU A 443 -16.54 29.28 -11.33
C LEU A 443 -15.33 30.18 -11.56
N LYS A 444 -15.20 31.19 -10.72
CA LYS A 444 -14.01 32.04 -10.59
C LYS A 444 -13.57 31.98 -9.14
N ASP A 445 -12.30 31.61 -8.90
CA ASP A 445 -11.74 31.47 -7.55
C ASP A 445 -12.57 30.55 -6.62
N ASN A 446 -13.07 29.44 -7.17
CA ASN A 446 -13.97 28.47 -6.50
C ASN A 446 -15.33 29.07 -6.05
N ALA A 447 -15.72 30.22 -6.54
CA ALA A 447 -17.06 30.81 -6.37
C ALA A 447 -17.81 30.75 -7.70
N ILE A 448 -19.14 30.57 -7.64
CA ILE A 448 -19.96 30.62 -8.85
C ILE A 448 -19.93 32.03 -9.40
N ASP A 449 -19.62 32.16 -10.68
CA ASP A 449 -19.57 33.39 -11.46
C ASP A 449 -20.81 33.48 -12.38
N VAL A 450 -21.00 32.47 -13.24
CA VAL A 450 -22.13 32.39 -14.17
C VAL A 450 -22.73 30.98 -14.15
N SER A 451 -24.05 30.89 -14.14
CA SER A 451 -24.79 29.65 -14.32
C SER A 451 -25.72 29.76 -15.54
N LYS A 452 -25.63 28.80 -16.47
CA LYS A 452 -26.48 28.72 -17.67
C LYS A 452 -27.32 27.45 -17.62
N ALA A 453 -28.62 27.60 -17.60
CA ALA A 453 -29.59 26.51 -17.71
C ALA A 453 -30.18 26.52 -19.14
N VAL A 454 -29.93 25.43 -19.90
CA VAL A 454 -30.21 25.39 -21.33
C VAL A 454 -31.19 24.26 -21.65
N GLY A 455 -32.18 24.57 -22.46
CA GLY A 455 -33.23 23.66 -22.96
C GLY A 455 -34.42 23.56 -22.04
N ASN A 456 -35.51 24.23 -22.41
CA ASN A 456 -36.75 24.30 -21.67
C ASN A 456 -36.52 24.69 -20.20
N ALA A 457 -35.77 25.76 -20.01
CA ALA A 457 -35.43 26.23 -18.68
C ALA A 457 -36.67 26.80 -17.96
N GLN A 458 -36.85 26.39 -16.72
CA GLN A 458 -37.92 26.88 -15.82
C GLN A 458 -37.29 27.30 -14.50
N ALA A 459 -37.75 28.41 -13.94
CA ALA A 459 -37.26 28.85 -12.64
C ALA A 459 -38.43 29.28 -11.72
N ILE A 460 -38.27 28.97 -10.46
CA ILE A 460 -39.03 29.57 -9.35
C ILE A 460 -38.04 30.39 -8.56
N THR A 461 -38.21 31.72 -8.54
CA THR A 461 -37.30 32.62 -7.82
C THR A 461 -38.10 33.54 -6.93
N TYR A 462 -37.57 33.89 -5.77
CA TYR A 462 -38.19 34.82 -4.87
C TYR A 462 -37.81 36.24 -5.27
N ALA A 463 -38.84 37.10 -5.36
CA ALA A 463 -38.70 38.52 -5.69
C ALA A 463 -38.68 39.34 -4.41
N ASP A 464 -37.63 40.12 -4.26
CA ASP A 464 -37.41 41.02 -3.13
C ASP A 464 -37.44 42.48 -3.60
N ASP A 465 -37.95 43.34 -2.76
CA ASP A 465 -37.84 44.81 -2.89
C ASP A 465 -36.90 45.33 -1.80
N THR A 466 -35.99 46.21 -2.14
CA THR A 466 -35.05 46.80 -1.21
C THR A 466 -35.28 48.29 -1.11
N ASN A 467 -35.70 48.76 0.05
CA ASN A 467 -35.86 50.17 0.31
C ASN A 467 -34.49 50.88 0.22
N GLU A 468 -34.32 51.75 -0.75
CA GLU A 468 -33.03 52.41 -1.04
C GLU A 468 -32.50 53.23 0.16
N LYS A 469 -33.39 53.79 0.99
CA LYS A 469 -33.02 54.63 2.14
C LYS A 469 -32.71 53.83 3.39
N THR A 470 -33.56 52.82 3.73
CA THR A 470 -33.40 52.03 4.94
C THR A 470 -32.56 50.76 4.75
N LYS A 471 -32.32 50.38 3.49
CA LYS A 471 -31.72 49.10 3.09
C LYS A 471 -32.52 47.88 3.58
N GLU A 472 -33.75 48.08 4.00
CA GLU A 472 -34.63 47.00 4.42
C GLU A 472 -35.12 46.21 3.19
N VAL A 473 -34.97 44.88 3.27
CA VAL A 473 -35.41 43.96 2.21
C VAL A 473 -36.77 43.37 2.57
N THR A 474 -37.72 43.48 1.66
CA THR A 474 -39.07 42.93 1.82
C THR A 474 -39.38 41.94 0.73
N ARG A 475 -39.88 40.76 1.08
CA ARG A 475 -40.31 39.73 0.14
C ARG A 475 -41.63 40.13 -0.49
N ILE A 476 -41.63 40.43 -1.78
CA ILE A 476 -42.84 40.88 -2.50
C ILE A 476 -43.57 39.74 -3.18
N GLY A 477 -42.88 38.67 -3.61
CA GLY A 477 -43.56 37.59 -4.30
C GLY A 477 -42.63 36.48 -4.79
N VAL A 478 -43.17 35.64 -5.65
CA VAL A 478 -42.48 34.57 -6.35
C VAL A 478 -42.58 34.82 -7.85
N ALA A 479 -41.46 34.85 -8.53
CA ALA A 479 -41.37 34.94 -9.97
C ALA A 479 -41.23 33.54 -10.57
N LEU A 480 -42.04 33.27 -11.57
CA LEU A 480 -42.09 32.07 -12.35
C LEU A 480 -41.59 32.38 -13.75
N SER A 481 -40.44 31.87 -14.11
CA SER A 481 -39.84 32.11 -15.43
C SER A 481 -39.78 30.83 -16.26
N THR A 482 -40.08 30.95 -17.56
CA THR A 482 -39.95 29.90 -18.57
C THR A 482 -39.25 30.47 -19.79
N CYS A 483 -38.15 29.80 -20.22
CA CYS A 483 -37.32 30.28 -21.33
C CYS A 483 -36.66 29.11 -22.04
N GLY A 484 -36.10 29.35 -23.23
CA GLY A 484 -35.15 28.39 -23.84
C GLY A 484 -33.85 28.30 -23.07
N GLU A 485 -33.40 29.44 -22.51
CA GLU A 485 -32.16 29.52 -21.71
C GLU A 485 -32.34 30.53 -20.56
N ILE A 486 -31.87 30.16 -19.37
CA ILE A 486 -31.72 31.07 -18.22
C ILE A 486 -30.23 31.23 -17.93
N VAL A 487 -29.77 32.49 -17.86
CA VAL A 487 -28.40 32.84 -17.46
C VAL A 487 -28.45 33.62 -16.15
N ALA A 488 -27.79 33.11 -15.12
CA ALA A 488 -27.72 33.76 -13.81
C ALA A 488 -26.27 34.20 -13.56
N HIS A 489 -26.10 35.47 -13.23
CA HIS A 489 -24.82 36.10 -12.91
C HIS A 489 -24.71 36.31 -11.40
N PHE A 490 -23.54 36.06 -10.87
CA PHE A 490 -23.24 36.14 -9.44
C PHE A 490 -22.09 37.11 -9.19
N ILE A 491 -22.25 38.01 -8.25
CA ILE A 491 -21.23 38.92 -7.73
C ILE A 491 -21.10 38.63 -6.23
N GLU A 492 -19.87 38.44 -5.74
CA GLU A 492 -19.61 38.13 -4.31
C GLU A 492 -20.44 36.96 -3.76
N ARG A 493 -20.71 35.95 -4.58
CA ARG A 493 -21.53 34.76 -4.28
C ARG A 493 -23.06 35.04 -4.18
N LYS A 494 -23.50 36.26 -4.42
CA LYS A 494 -24.92 36.64 -4.47
C LYS A 494 -25.40 36.64 -5.90
N LEU A 495 -26.66 36.27 -6.11
CA LEU A 495 -27.33 36.40 -7.40
C LEU A 495 -27.54 37.88 -7.68
N GLU A 496 -26.96 38.40 -8.76
CA GLU A 496 -27.05 39.79 -9.18
C GLU A 496 -28.08 39.99 -10.30
N GLN A 497 -28.02 39.14 -11.33
CA GLN A 497 -28.85 39.27 -12.52
C GLN A 497 -29.31 37.89 -13.01
N VAL A 498 -30.50 37.82 -13.53
CA VAL A 498 -31.07 36.64 -14.22
C VAL A 498 -31.62 37.09 -15.56
N ASP A 499 -31.03 36.56 -16.63
CA ASP A 499 -31.50 36.77 -18.01
C ASP A 499 -32.26 35.55 -18.47
N CYS A 500 -33.45 35.81 -19.03
CA CYS A 500 -34.33 34.79 -19.60
C CYS A 500 -34.35 34.99 -21.11
N ASN A 501 -33.71 34.08 -21.86
CA ASN A 501 -33.50 34.17 -23.29
C ASN A 501 -34.37 33.17 -24.05
N ILE A 502 -34.75 33.49 -25.27
CA ILE A 502 -35.49 32.62 -26.19
C ILE A 502 -36.88 32.24 -25.65
N GLY A 503 -37.89 32.96 -26.07
CA GLY A 503 -39.29 32.72 -25.69
C GLY A 503 -39.55 33.00 -24.21
N ALA A 504 -38.98 34.09 -23.70
CA ALA A 504 -39.04 34.47 -22.30
C ALA A 504 -40.45 34.80 -21.85
N ASN A 505 -40.90 34.15 -20.79
CA ASN A 505 -42.10 34.47 -20.05
C ASN A 505 -41.81 34.49 -18.57
N THR A 506 -42.21 35.58 -17.89
CA THR A 506 -42.06 35.68 -16.43
C THR A 506 -43.36 36.21 -15.83
N ASP A 507 -43.93 35.49 -14.89
CA ASP A 507 -45.12 35.88 -14.13
C ASP A 507 -44.73 36.04 -12.66
N THR A 508 -45.14 37.11 -12.02
CA THR A 508 -44.86 37.35 -10.61
C THR A 508 -46.15 37.28 -9.80
N TYR A 509 -46.13 36.44 -8.77
CA TYR A 509 -47.28 36.25 -7.88
C TYR A 509 -46.96 36.79 -6.48
N PRO A 510 -47.81 37.68 -5.93
CA PRO A 510 -47.64 38.13 -4.55
C PRO A 510 -47.70 36.95 -3.57
N MET A 511 -46.95 37.01 -2.49
CA MET A 511 -46.89 35.94 -1.47
C MET A 511 -48.27 35.58 -0.91
N SER A 512 -49.21 36.51 -0.86
CA SER A 512 -50.59 36.30 -0.40
C SER A 512 -51.49 35.53 -1.37
N LYS A 513 -51.06 35.37 -2.64
CA LYS A 513 -51.83 34.68 -3.70
C LYS A 513 -51.23 33.36 -4.16
N ILE A 514 -50.24 32.86 -3.46
CA ILE A 514 -49.54 31.61 -3.79
C ILE A 514 -49.46 30.73 -2.55
N SER A 515 -49.91 29.48 -2.66
CA SER A 515 -49.80 28.50 -1.59
C SER A 515 -48.37 28.04 -1.38
N LYS A 516 -48.10 27.43 -0.25
CA LYS A 516 -46.75 26.88 0.04
C LYS A 516 -46.34 25.81 -0.96
N GLN A 517 -47.27 24.91 -1.35
CA GLN A 517 -47.02 23.82 -2.29
C GLN A 517 -46.70 24.34 -3.70
N GLU A 518 -47.34 25.39 -4.15
CA GLU A 518 -47.11 26.01 -5.46
C GLU A 518 -45.74 26.68 -5.60
N ARG A 519 -45.00 26.88 -4.50
CA ARG A 519 -43.64 27.44 -4.49
C ARG A 519 -42.56 26.42 -4.78
N PHE A 520 -42.94 25.16 -5.03
CA PHE A 520 -41.99 24.07 -5.30
C PHE A 520 -42.35 23.34 -6.59
N PHE A 521 -41.33 22.99 -7.37
CA PHE A 521 -41.52 22.03 -8.46
C PHE A 521 -41.92 20.66 -7.91
N LYS A 522 -42.74 19.91 -8.64
CA LYS A 522 -43.27 18.60 -8.25
C LYS A 522 -42.18 17.59 -7.82
N ASP A 523 -40.98 17.68 -8.41
CA ASP A 523 -39.82 16.84 -8.10
C ASP A 523 -38.79 17.53 -7.19
N PHE A 524 -39.20 18.56 -6.48
CA PHE A 524 -38.37 19.25 -5.51
C PHE A 524 -37.90 18.28 -4.42
N ASN A 525 -36.58 18.23 -4.20
CA ASN A 525 -35.96 17.45 -3.13
C ASN A 525 -34.70 18.17 -2.62
N TRP A 526 -34.81 18.85 -1.50
CA TRP A 526 -33.68 19.40 -0.78
C TRP A 526 -33.10 18.35 0.14
N ASN A 527 -32.11 17.61 -0.35
CA ASN A 527 -31.55 16.47 0.34
C ASN A 527 -30.48 16.90 1.36
N THR A 528 -30.88 17.06 2.62
CA THR A 528 -29.97 17.31 3.75
C THR A 528 -29.46 16.01 4.39
N LYS A 529 -30.21 14.92 4.26
CA LYS A 529 -29.94 13.63 4.89
C LYS A 529 -28.65 13.00 4.41
N ASP A 530 -28.38 13.05 3.12
CA ASP A 530 -27.19 12.43 2.52
C ASP A 530 -25.99 13.38 2.44
N ARG A 531 -26.16 14.66 2.81
CA ARG A 531 -25.11 15.66 2.75
C ARG A 531 -24.13 15.49 3.90
N LEU A 532 -22.84 15.27 3.56
CA LEU A 532 -21.76 15.11 4.51
C LEU A 532 -21.41 16.45 5.18
N GLN A 533 -21.21 16.45 6.49
CA GLN A 533 -20.85 17.66 7.26
C GLN A 533 -19.35 17.71 7.57
N LYS A 534 -18.71 16.57 7.71
CA LYS A 534 -17.28 16.42 7.97
C LYS A 534 -16.71 15.25 7.17
N TRP A 535 -15.40 15.21 7.01
CA TRP A 535 -14.72 14.19 6.22
C TRP A 535 -15.01 12.75 6.70
N SER A 536 -15.16 12.55 8.01
CA SER A 536 -15.42 11.22 8.57
C SER A 536 -16.81 10.66 8.23
N ASP A 537 -17.73 11.50 7.74
CA ASP A 537 -19.08 11.07 7.36
C ASP A 537 -19.06 10.20 6.09
N ILE A 538 -17.96 10.18 5.33
CA ILE A 538 -17.81 9.26 4.19
C ILE A 538 -17.91 7.79 4.59
N PHE A 539 -17.67 7.46 5.87
CA PHE A 539 -17.72 6.09 6.41
C PHE A 539 -19.10 5.68 6.94
N LEU A 540 -20.03 6.62 7.07
CA LEU A 540 -21.36 6.35 7.59
C LEU A 540 -22.24 5.75 6.48
N ASP A 541 -22.97 4.68 6.77
CA ASP A 541 -23.91 4.07 5.81
C ASP A 541 -25.09 5.00 5.53
N THR A 542 -25.59 5.73 6.54
CA THR A 542 -26.56 6.81 6.43
C THR A 542 -26.20 7.90 7.43
N PRO A 543 -25.95 9.16 6.99
CA PRO A 543 -25.84 10.27 7.91
C PRO A 543 -27.14 10.45 8.68
N ASN A 544 -27.07 10.55 10.01
CA ASN A 544 -28.24 10.68 10.88
C ASN A 544 -28.72 12.15 10.94
N TYR A 545 -29.02 12.73 9.79
CA TYR A 545 -29.61 14.08 9.72
C TYR A 545 -31.13 13.97 9.50
N PRO A 546 -31.93 14.80 10.16
CA PRO A 546 -33.38 14.78 9.96
C PRO A 546 -33.70 15.16 8.51
N GLU A 547 -34.53 14.37 7.88
CA GLU A 547 -35.08 14.67 6.56
C GLU A 547 -36.16 15.74 6.72
N ILE A 548 -36.00 16.86 6.01
CA ILE A 548 -37.05 17.89 5.91
C ILE A 548 -37.77 17.65 4.59
N VAL A 549 -39.02 17.18 4.69
CA VAL A 549 -39.87 16.94 3.52
C VAL A 549 -40.66 18.23 3.21
N TYR A 550 -40.58 18.67 1.97
CA TYR A 550 -41.34 19.77 1.44
C TYR A 550 -42.42 19.22 0.50
N GLU A 551 -43.67 19.55 0.78
CA GLU A 551 -44.76 19.29 -0.17
C GLU A 551 -44.58 20.20 -1.38
N SER A 552 -44.60 19.64 -2.57
CA SER A 552 -44.39 20.33 -3.84
C SER A 552 -45.54 20.10 -4.81
N ASP A 553 -45.83 21.11 -5.66
CA ASP A 553 -46.88 21.09 -6.64
C ASP A 553 -46.45 21.86 -7.90
N ASN A 554 -46.87 21.40 -9.06
CA ASN A 554 -46.61 22.06 -10.35
C ASN A 554 -47.77 22.92 -10.83
N SER A 555 -48.82 23.05 -10.03
CA SER A 555 -50.07 23.75 -10.38
C SER A 555 -49.86 25.23 -10.76
N LEU A 556 -48.83 25.87 -10.21
CA LEU A 556 -48.48 27.24 -10.54
C LEU A 556 -48.15 27.44 -12.03
N PHE A 557 -47.37 26.53 -12.60
CA PHE A 557 -47.04 26.57 -14.03
C PHE A 557 -48.26 26.29 -14.90
N GLU A 558 -49.11 25.34 -14.52
CA GLU A 558 -50.37 25.05 -15.21
C GLU A 558 -51.32 26.22 -15.16
N ARG A 559 -51.40 26.89 -14.02
CA ARG A 559 -52.20 28.10 -13.83
C ARG A 559 -51.67 29.26 -14.68
N ALA A 560 -50.36 29.52 -14.67
CA ALA A 560 -49.74 30.57 -15.48
C ALA A 560 -49.96 30.32 -16.99
N GLU A 561 -49.82 29.09 -17.45
CA GLU A 561 -50.10 28.74 -18.84
C GLU A 561 -51.56 28.95 -19.22
N THR A 562 -52.49 28.58 -18.33
CA THR A 562 -53.92 28.79 -18.54
C THR A 562 -54.28 30.28 -18.60
N GLU A 563 -53.71 31.09 -17.70
CA GLU A 563 -53.92 32.55 -17.69
C GLU A 563 -53.35 33.18 -18.97
N ARG A 564 -52.21 32.77 -19.46
CA ARG A 564 -51.62 33.23 -20.75
C ARG A 564 -52.52 32.90 -21.94
N LYS A 565 -53.00 31.66 -22.04
CA LYS A 565 -53.92 31.25 -23.10
C LYS A 565 -55.17 32.09 -23.13
N LYS A 566 -55.75 32.41 -21.97
CA LYS A 566 -56.88 33.31 -21.87
C LYS A 566 -56.58 34.72 -22.36
N ILE A 567 -55.41 35.26 -22.08
CA ILE A 567 -54.96 36.57 -22.54
C ILE A 567 -54.72 36.55 -24.05
N GLU A 568 -54.14 35.55 -24.59
CA GLU A 568 -53.88 35.35 -26.03
C GLU A 568 -55.22 35.25 -26.79
N GLU A 569 -56.20 34.49 -26.28
CA GLU A 569 -57.54 34.40 -26.85
C GLU A 569 -58.29 35.75 -26.84
N LYS A 570 -58.16 36.48 -25.75
CA LYS A 570 -58.78 37.81 -25.61
C LYS A 570 -58.18 38.85 -26.56
N ASN A 571 -56.90 38.71 -26.89
CA ASN A 571 -56.17 39.63 -27.75
C ASN A 571 -56.18 39.20 -29.23
N LYS A 572 -56.78 38.05 -29.59
CA LYS A 572 -56.99 37.69 -31.00
C LYS A 572 -57.80 38.72 -31.71
N PRO A 573 -57.42 39.29 -32.85
CA PRO A 573 -58.20 40.26 -33.62
C PRO A 573 -59.50 39.62 -33.98
N LYS A 574 -60.62 40.28 -33.60
CA LYS A 574 -61.98 39.87 -34.00
C LYS A 574 -62.04 39.87 -35.53
N THR A 575 -62.22 38.72 -36.11
CA THR A 575 -62.41 38.58 -37.57
C THR A 575 -63.59 39.48 -37.99
N PRO A 576 -63.44 40.38 -38.96
CA PRO A 576 -64.55 41.25 -39.37
C PRO A 576 -65.69 40.42 -39.91
N VAL A 577 -66.87 40.61 -39.35
CA VAL A 577 -68.14 40.00 -39.82
C VAL A 577 -68.39 40.49 -41.25
N ARG A 578 -68.26 39.58 -42.19
CA ARG A 578 -68.59 39.86 -43.59
C ARG A 578 -70.11 40.07 -43.73
N VAL A 579 -70.53 41.33 -43.76
CA VAL A 579 -71.94 41.66 -44.06
C VAL A 579 -72.19 41.25 -45.52
N LYS A 580 -73.02 40.23 -45.73
CA LYS A 580 -73.53 39.89 -47.06
C LYS A 580 -74.52 41.02 -47.47
N LYS A 581 -74.23 41.69 -48.60
CA LYS A 581 -75.18 42.44 -49.36
C LYS A 581 -76.07 41.50 -50.17
#